data_607ca15cb0d449eff5811abf5b3577cf
#
_entry.id   607ca15cb0d449eff5811abf5b3577cf
#
_cell.length_a   1.000
_cell.length_b   1.000
_cell.length_c   1.000
_cell.angle_alpha   90.00
_cell.angle_beta   90.00
_cell.angle_gamma   90.00
#
_symmetry.space_group_name_H-M   'P 1'
#
loop_
_entity.id
_entity.type
_entity.pdbx_description
1 polymer ?
#
loop_
_entity_poly.entity_id
_entity_poly.type
_entity_poly.pdbx_seq_one_letter_code
_entity_poly.pdbx_strand_id
1 'polypeptide(L)'
;YPAWGGAASYKLNTVKMCTERDPRFYVTVFFSGSKWHHGNEMTLTSFAHGANGYTSDARPKSGFLVNRFYDHTANSANGQWGEITFPTFRLGEIYLNFIEAVLECKIRGVNIPANYYTKAMEVWQELRARVALPSITESYPHADDNELLDLCRKERRVELAFENHRF
;
A
#
# COMPACT_ATOMS: atom_id res chain seq x y z
N TYR A 1 -1.06 15.29 -9.01
CA TYR A 1 -0.73 14.31 -10.06
C TYR A 1 -0.40 15.08 -11.31
N PRO A 2 0.71 14.78 -12.03
CA PRO A 2 0.98 15.43 -13.29
C PRO A 2 -0.16 15.08 -14.25
N ALA A 3 -0.76 16.12 -14.84
CA ALA A 3 -1.74 15.96 -15.88
C ALA A 3 -1.11 15.15 -17.02
N TRP A 4 -1.66 14.01 -17.33
CA TRP A 4 -1.28 13.22 -18.50
C TRP A 4 -1.75 13.96 -19.74
N GLY A 5 -0.86 14.78 -20.31
CA GLY A 5 -1.17 15.50 -21.52
C GLY A 5 -1.35 14.57 -22.71
N GLY A 6 -2.45 14.71 -23.44
CA GLY A 6 -2.66 14.15 -24.78
C GLY A 6 -2.77 12.63 -24.87
N ALA A 7 -3.22 11.95 -23.83
CA ALA A 7 -3.35 10.51 -23.84
C ALA A 7 -4.61 10.04 -24.59
N ALA A 8 -4.50 8.92 -25.29
CA ALA A 8 -5.65 8.20 -25.81
C ALA A 8 -6.60 7.78 -24.67
N SER A 9 -7.87 7.54 -24.96
CA SER A 9 -8.91 7.28 -23.95
C SER A 9 -8.57 6.12 -22.99
N TYR A 10 -7.90 5.09 -23.46
CA TYR A 10 -7.45 3.97 -22.64
C TYR A 10 -6.35 4.38 -21.64
N LYS A 11 -5.45 5.30 -22.00
CA LYS A 11 -4.44 5.85 -21.10
C LYS A 11 -5.08 6.65 -19.98
N LEU A 12 -6.08 7.45 -20.31
CA LEU A 12 -6.85 8.23 -19.36
C LEU A 12 -7.57 7.32 -18.35
N ASN A 13 -8.17 6.24 -18.81
CA ASN A 13 -8.82 5.26 -17.95
C ASN A 13 -7.82 4.53 -17.03
N THR A 14 -6.62 4.22 -17.51
CA THR A 14 -5.55 3.63 -16.70
C THR A 14 -5.11 4.59 -15.60
N VAL A 15 -4.96 5.87 -15.90
CA VAL A 15 -4.64 6.89 -14.90
C VAL A 15 -5.77 7.04 -13.88
N LYS A 16 -7.04 7.09 -14.32
CA LYS A 16 -8.20 7.16 -13.43
C LYS A 16 -8.28 5.98 -12.46
N MET A 17 -7.94 4.79 -12.90
CA MET A 17 -7.89 3.61 -12.03
C MET A 17 -6.89 3.76 -10.87
N CYS A 18 -5.87 4.58 -11.04
CA CYS A 18 -4.82 4.84 -10.05
C CYS A 18 -5.04 6.14 -9.27
N THR A 19 -6.10 6.90 -9.52
CA THR A 19 -6.44 8.11 -8.75
C THR A 19 -7.28 7.78 -7.53
N GLU A 20 -7.26 8.66 -6.53
CA GLU A 20 -8.08 8.54 -5.30
C GLU A 20 -7.91 7.21 -4.58
N ARG A 21 -6.69 6.65 -4.61
CA ARG A 21 -6.33 5.44 -3.88
C ARG A 21 -5.80 5.80 -2.49
N ASP A 22 -5.79 4.80 -1.61
CA ASP A 22 -5.09 4.87 -0.34
C ASP A 22 -3.67 5.44 -0.55
N PRO A 23 -3.19 6.39 0.26
CA PRO A 23 -1.87 6.99 0.11
C PRO A 23 -0.72 5.96 0.04
N ARG A 24 -0.87 4.82 0.70
CA ARG A 24 0.11 3.72 0.67
C ARG A 24 0.26 3.08 -0.70
N PHE A 25 -0.77 3.14 -1.55
CA PHE A 25 -0.68 2.67 -2.93
C PHE A 25 0.48 3.34 -3.68
N TYR A 26 0.61 4.65 -3.53
CA TYR A 26 1.58 5.46 -4.29
C TYR A 26 3.03 5.26 -3.88
N VAL A 27 3.27 4.79 -2.66
CA VAL A 27 4.62 4.46 -2.17
C VAL A 27 4.95 2.98 -2.31
N THR A 28 3.94 2.15 -2.59
CA THR A 28 4.08 0.69 -2.65
C THR A 28 4.15 0.17 -4.07
N VAL A 29 3.51 0.86 -5.02
CA VAL A 29 3.31 0.39 -6.39
C VAL A 29 3.71 1.43 -7.41
N PHE A 30 4.53 1.05 -8.38
CA PHE A 30 4.70 1.80 -9.60
C PHE A 30 3.59 1.45 -10.59
N PHE A 31 3.01 2.48 -11.20
CA PHE A 31 1.95 2.37 -12.20
C PHE A 31 2.25 3.29 -13.38
N SER A 32 1.54 3.13 -14.47
CA SER A 32 1.73 3.97 -15.65
C SER A 32 1.44 5.43 -15.33
N GLY A 33 2.43 6.29 -15.48
CA GLY A 33 2.42 7.70 -15.08
C GLY A 33 3.17 8.01 -13.80
N SER A 34 3.58 7.00 -13.01
CA SER A 34 4.44 7.23 -11.86
C SER A 34 5.86 7.57 -12.30
N LYS A 35 6.55 8.35 -11.49
CA LYS A 35 7.93 8.71 -11.73
C LYS A 35 8.86 7.71 -11.09
N TRP A 36 9.80 7.24 -11.87
CA TRP A 36 10.93 6.44 -11.44
C TRP A 36 12.12 7.37 -11.22
N HIS A 37 12.68 7.38 -10.04
CA HIS A 37 13.88 8.17 -9.77
C HIS A 37 15.13 7.31 -9.92
N HIS A 38 15.98 7.69 -10.83
CA HIS A 38 17.20 6.98 -11.19
C HIS A 38 18.28 7.98 -11.58
N GLY A 39 18.57 8.93 -10.69
CA GLY A 39 19.39 10.10 -11.01
C GLY A 39 18.70 11.10 -11.95
N ASN A 40 17.88 10.63 -12.90
CA ASN A 40 16.99 11.42 -13.74
C ASN A 40 15.57 10.90 -13.61
N GLU A 41 14.59 11.78 -13.45
CA GLU A 41 13.19 11.38 -13.40
C GLU A 41 12.74 10.74 -14.72
N MET A 42 12.34 9.49 -14.66
CA MET A 42 11.72 8.79 -15.77
C MET A 42 10.25 8.52 -15.46
N THR A 43 9.37 8.79 -16.40
CA THR A 43 7.96 8.44 -16.30
C THR A 43 7.74 7.02 -16.82
N LEU A 44 7.18 6.15 -15.99
CA LEU A 44 6.79 4.81 -16.42
C LEU A 44 5.65 4.88 -17.42
N THR A 45 5.76 4.15 -18.52
CA THR A 45 4.75 4.02 -19.57
C THR A 45 4.50 2.55 -19.85
N SER A 46 3.74 1.90 -18.97
CA SER A 46 3.49 0.45 -18.99
C SER A 46 2.27 0.02 -19.84
N PHE A 47 1.73 0.92 -20.65
CA PHE A 47 0.67 0.56 -21.61
C PHE A 47 1.26 -0.01 -22.91
N ALA A 48 0.41 -0.63 -23.72
CA ALA A 48 0.82 -1.14 -25.03
C ALA A 48 1.50 -0.05 -25.88
N HIS A 49 2.65 -0.38 -26.47
CA HIS A 49 3.52 0.52 -27.22
C HIS A 49 4.18 1.67 -26.41
N GLY A 50 4.07 1.66 -25.07
CA GLY A 50 4.89 2.53 -24.22
C GLY A 50 6.32 2.01 -24.05
N ALA A 51 7.24 2.85 -23.59
CA ALA A 51 8.66 2.49 -23.40
C ALA A 51 8.87 1.27 -22.47
N ASN A 52 7.99 1.08 -21.49
CA ASN A 52 7.98 -0.05 -20.55
C ASN A 52 6.76 -0.98 -20.82
N GLY A 53 6.26 -0.98 -22.03
CA GLY A 53 4.95 -1.53 -22.37
C GLY A 53 4.98 -2.96 -22.90
N TYR A 54 3.83 -3.37 -23.35
CA TYR A 54 3.40 -4.72 -23.66
C TYR A 54 4.21 -5.48 -24.74
N THR A 55 5.06 -4.84 -25.50
CA THR A 55 5.83 -5.47 -26.59
C THR A 55 7.23 -5.94 -26.19
N SER A 56 7.64 -5.71 -24.92
CA SER A 56 8.93 -6.14 -24.39
C SER A 56 8.78 -7.40 -23.54
N ASP A 57 9.67 -8.36 -23.67
CA ASP A 57 9.67 -9.59 -22.84
C ASP A 57 9.97 -9.30 -21.36
N ALA A 58 10.61 -8.17 -21.07
CA ALA A 58 10.94 -7.70 -19.73
C ALA A 58 9.79 -6.91 -19.03
N ARG A 59 8.62 -6.85 -19.62
CA ARG A 59 7.48 -6.05 -19.13
C ARG A 59 6.78 -6.65 -17.92
N PRO A 60 6.21 -5.83 -17.02
CA PRO A 60 5.28 -6.31 -16.02
C PRO A 60 3.96 -6.70 -16.70
N LYS A 61 3.57 -7.97 -16.64
CA LYS A 61 2.32 -8.47 -17.25
C LYS A 61 1.07 -7.78 -16.71
N SER A 62 1.11 -7.31 -15.46
CA SER A 62 0.03 -6.58 -14.81
C SER A 62 -0.03 -5.08 -15.13
N GLY A 63 1.03 -4.51 -15.71
CA GLY A 63 1.22 -3.06 -15.85
C GLY A 63 1.63 -2.35 -14.55
N PHE A 64 1.84 -3.09 -13.46
CA PHE A 64 2.28 -2.58 -12.18
C PHE A 64 3.62 -3.20 -11.80
N LEU A 65 4.45 -2.41 -11.09
CA LEU A 65 5.71 -2.85 -10.49
C LEU A 65 5.69 -2.57 -9.00
N VAL A 66 6.44 -3.35 -8.23
CA VAL A 66 6.62 -3.11 -6.80
C VAL A 66 7.59 -1.94 -6.62
N ASN A 67 7.14 -0.88 -5.95
CA ASN A 67 7.97 0.25 -5.53
C ASN A 67 8.52 0.05 -4.11
N ARG A 68 7.80 -0.70 -3.29
CA ARG A 68 8.24 -1.00 -1.94
C ARG A 68 9.56 -1.76 -1.97
N PHE A 69 10.50 -1.40 -1.12
CA PHE A 69 11.87 -1.94 -1.08
C PHE A 69 12.76 -1.58 -2.29
N TYR A 70 12.30 -0.74 -3.18
CA TYR A 70 13.15 -0.26 -4.26
C TYR A 70 14.06 0.89 -3.77
N ASP A 71 15.36 0.75 -3.98
CA ASP A 71 16.31 1.83 -3.71
C ASP A 71 16.36 2.79 -4.90
N HIS A 72 15.77 3.97 -4.72
CA HIS A 72 15.72 5.02 -5.74
C HIS A 72 17.10 5.64 -6.06
N THR A 73 18.13 5.32 -5.28
CA THR A 73 19.52 5.78 -5.54
C THR A 73 20.30 4.79 -6.40
N ALA A 74 19.85 3.54 -6.51
CA ALA A 74 20.49 2.51 -7.28
C ALA A 74 20.48 2.85 -8.78
N ASN A 75 21.61 2.64 -9.47
CA ASN A 75 21.77 2.78 -10.91
C ASN A 75 22.60 1.62 -11.46
N SER A 76 21.94 0.51 -11.72
CA SER A 76 22.61 -0.71 -12.21
C SER A 76 23.31 -0.52 -13.57
N ALA A 77 22.81 0.41 -14.41
CA ALA A 77 23.46 0.72 -15.68
C ALA A 77 24.83 1.37 -15.50
N ASN A 78 25.05 2.08 -14.39
CA ASN A 78 26.32 2.69 -14.02
C ASN A 78 27.09 1.89 -12.96
N GLY A 79 26.67 0.65 -12.67
CA GLY A 79 27.30 -0.20 -11.65
C GLY A 79 27.03 0.22 -10.21
N GLN A 80 26.05 1.10 -9.97
CA GLN A 80 25.63 1.52 -8.64
C GLN A 80 24.50 0.61 -8.15
N TRP A 81 24.82 -0.26 -7.20
CA TRP A 81 23.87 -1.19 -6.61
C TRP A 81 23.33 -0.60 -5.31
N GLY A 82 22.02 -0.68 -5.12
CA GLY A 82 21.37 -0.29 -3.89
C GLY A 82 21.31 -1.44 -2.88
N GLU A 83 21.29 -1.10 -1.59
CA GLU A 83 21.02 -2.06 -0.54
C GLU A 83 19.53 -2.07 -0.23
N ILE A 84 18.92 -3.26 -0.26
CA ILE A 84 17.52 -3.45 0.11
C ILE A 84 17.46 -4.12 1.46
N THR A 85 16.91 -3.42 2.47
CA THR A 85 16.58 -4.02 3.75
C THR A 85 15.15 -4.52 3.75
N PHE A 86 14.98 -5.83 3.83
CA PHE A 86 13.67 -6.45 3.94
C PHE A 86 13.33 -6.67 5.42
N PRO A 87 12.34 -5.98 6.00
CA PRO A 87 11.97 -6.17 7.40
C PRO A 87 11.32 -7.53 7.61
N THR A 88 11.83 -8.32 8.55
CA THR A 88 11.20 -9.57 8.97
C THR A 88 9.96 -9.30 9.82
N PHE A 89 10.05 -8.33 10.72
CA PHE A 89 8.95 -7.84 11.54
C PHE A 89 9.01 -6.32 11.65
N ARG A 90 7.84 -5.70 11.76
CA ARG A 90 7.75 -4.26 12.00
C ARG A 90 6.55 -3.90 12.87
N LEU A 91 6.62 -2.72 13.48
CA LEU A 91 5.64 -2.25 14.46
C LEU A 91 4.19 -2.24 13.90
N GLY A 92 4.00 -1.90 12.63
CA GLY A 92 2.68 -1.93 11.99
C GLY A 92 2.02 -3.30 12.00
N GLU A 93 2.80 -4.38 11.86
CA GLU A 93 2.31 -5.75 11.99
C GLU A 93 1.89 -6.06 13.42
N ILE A 94 2.72 -5.67 14.40
CA ILE A 94 2.41 -5.89 15.83
C ILE A 94 1.11 -5.17 16.21
N TYR A 95 0.93 -3.94 15.74
CA TYR A 95 -0.32 -3.20 15.96
C TYR A 95 -1.52 -3.92 15.37
N LEU A 96 -1.44 -4.38 14.14
CA LEU A 96 -2.52 -5.12 13.49
C LEU A 96 -2.81 -6.47 14.18
N ASN A 97 -1.78 -7.18 14.66
CA ASN A 97 -1.96 -8.40 15.45
C ASN A 97 -2.71 -8.12 16.75
N PHE A 98 -2.34 -7.02 17.45
CA PHE A 98 -3.03 -6.64 18.68
C PHE A 98 -4.49 -6.24 18.43
N ILE A 99 -4.77 -5.42 17.42
CA ILE A 99 -6.14 -5.01 17.06
C ILE A 99 -6.99 -6.24 16.74
N GLU A 100 -6.49 -7.12 15.87
CA GLU A 100 -7.22 -8.32 15.46
C GLU A 100 -7.50 -9.24 16.65
N ALA A 101 -6.52 -9.47 17.52
CA ALA A 101 -6.69 -10.29 18.72
C ALA A 101 -7.74 -9.70 19.68
N VAL A 102 -7.74 -8.40 19.90
CA VAL A 102 -8.72 -7.72 20.77
C VAL A 102 -10.13 -7.86 20.19
N LEU A 103 -10.32 -7.64 18.89
CA LEU A 103 -11.61 -7.77 18.23
C LEU A 103 -12.13 -9.21 18.25
N GLU A 104 -11.28 -10.20 17.97
CA GLU A 104 -11.62 -11.62 18.06
C GLU A 104 -12.04 -12.02 19.47
N CYS A 105 -11.32 -11.56 20.49
CA CYS A 105 -11.70 -11.81 21.89
C CYS A 105 -13.08 -11.22 22.22
N LYS A 106 -13.34 -10.01 21.77
CA LYS A 106 -14.61 -9.33 22.00
C LYS A 106 -15.78 -10.05 21.33
N ILE A 107 -15.62 -10.43 20.06
CA ILE A 107 -16.64 -11.18 19.31
C ILE A 107 -16.95 -12.54 19.97
N ARG A 108 -15.92 -13.20 20.52
CA ARG A 108 -16.09 -14.51 21.20
C ARG A 108 -16.49 -14.42 22.66
N GLY A 109 -16.69 -13.21 23.18
CA GLY A 109 -17.03 -13.01 24.59
C GLY A 109 -15.93 -13.40 25.58
N VAL A 110 -14.67 -13.40 25.13
CA VAL A 110 -13.50 -13.66 25.99
C VAL A 110 -13.24 -12.42 26.85
N ASN A 111 -13.10 -12.63 28.16
CA ASN A 111 -12.81 -11.53 29.07
C ASN A 111 -11.38 -11.02 28.87
N ILE A 112 -11.23 -9.76 28.54
CA ILE A 112 -9.97 -9.04 28.37
C ILE A 112 -9.95 -7.79 29.25
N PRO A 113 -8.76 -7.23 29.60
CA PRO A 113 -8.69 -5.96 30.33
C PRO A 113 -9.49 -4.86 29.63
N ALA A 114 -10.27 -4.10 30.41
CA ALA A 114 -11.22 -3.12 29.89
C ALA A 114 -10.57 -2.04 28.99
N ASN A 115 -9.29 -1.72 29.21
CA ASN A 115 -8.56 -0.73 28.42
C ASN A 115 -8.00 -1.26 27.10
N TYR A 116 -8.06 -2.57 26.83
CA TYR A 116 -7.45 -3.14 25.61
C TYR A 116 -8.18 -2.73 24.35
N TYR A 117 -9.50 -2.62 24.42
CA TYR A 117 -10.26 -2.14 23.27
C TYR A 117 -9.91 -0.69 22.90
N THR A 118 -9.86 0.19 23.91
CA THR A 118 -9.45 1.59 23.69
C THR A 118 -8.04 1.67 23.11
N LYS A 119 -7.08 0.92 23.67
CA LYS A 119 -5.72 0.86 23.14
C LYS A 119 -5.65 0.33 21.72
N ALA A 120 -6.46 -0.67 21.38
CA ALA A 120 -6.49 -1.19 20.01
C ALA A 120 -6.96 -0.11 19.02
N MET A 121 -7.96 0.69 19.37
CA MET A 121 -8.41 1.80 18.53
C MET A 121 -7.36 2.93 18.45
N GLU A 122 -6.66 3.22 19.53
CA GLU A 122 -5.57 4.21 19.56
C GLU A 122 -4.43 3.80 18.60
N VAL A 123 -3.92 2.59 18.71
CA VAL A 123 -2.82 2.14 17.83
C VAL A 123 -3.27 1.99 16.37
N TRP A 124 -4.55 1.70 16.13
CA TRP A 124 -5.10 1.74 14.77
C TRP A 124 -5.14 3.16 14.22
N GLN A 125 -5.51 4.12 15.06
CA GLN A 125 -5.47 5.53 14.71
C GLN A 125 -4.04 5.99 14.39
N GLU A 126 -3.03 5.61 15.19
CA GLU A 126 -1.62 5.92 14.92
C GLU A 126 -1.18 5.37 13.56
N LEU A 127 -1.56 4.12 13.26
CA LEU A 127 -1.24 3.49 11.98
C LEU A 127 -1.81 4.27 10.79
N ARG A 128 -3.05 4.74 10.90
CA ARG A 128 -3.75 5.48 9.84
C ARG A 128 -3.29 6.94 9.76
N ALA A 129 -3.05 7.59 10.88
CA ALA A 129 -2.58 8.98 10.96
C ALA A 129 -1.22 9.18 10.26
N ARG A 130 -0.34 8.18 10.32
CA ARG A 130 0.96 8.20 9.62
C ARG A 130 0.84 8.49 8.12
N VAL A 131 -0.27 8.09 7.51
CA VAL A 131 -0.55 8.26 6.08
C VAL A 131 -1.69 9.24 5.83
N ALA A 132 -1.99 10.10 6.81
CA ALA A 132 -3.03 11.12 6.77
C ALA A 132 -4.45 10.57 6.47
N LEU A 133 -4.73 9.34 6.87
CA LEU A 133 -6.07 8.78 6.84
C LEU A 133 -6.84 9.13 8.12
N PRO A 134 -8.17 9.38 8.04
CA PRO A 134 -9.00 9.56 9.22
C PRO A 134 -9.03 8.29 10.07
N SER A 135 -9.45 8.41 11.33
CA SER A 135 -9.60 7.24 12.21
C SER A 135 -10.58 6.23 11.63
N ILE A 136 -10.49 4.98 12.10
CA ILE A 136 -11.41 3.94 11.65
C ILE A 136 -12.84 4.26 12.10
N THR A 137 -12.99 4.81 13.29
CA THR A 137 -14.28 5.20 13.86
C THR A 137 -14.92 6.40 13.16
N GLU A 138 -14.11 7.34 12.66
CA GLU A 138 -14.60 8.43 11.81
C GLU A 138 -15.00 7.94 10.42
N SER A 139 -14.22 7.01 9.86
CA SER A 139 -14.49 6.46 8.53
C SER A 139 -15.70 5.53 8.51
N TYR A 140 -15.95 4.82 9.63
CA TYR A 140 -17.00 3.82 9.77
C TYR A 140 -17.70 3.94 11.14
N PRO A 141 -18.48 5.01 11.36
CA PRO A 141 -19.04 5.33 12.68
C PRO A 141 -20.09 4.32 13.19
N HIS A 142 -20.61 3.49 12.33
CA HIS A 142 -21.65 2.50 12.65
C HIS A 142 -21.18 1.05 12.52
N ALA A 143 -19.87 0.82 12.31
CA ALA A 143 -19.34 -0.52 12.17
C ALA A 143 -19.44 -1.30 13.48
N ASP A 144 -19.99 -2.51 13.41
CA ASP A 144 -19.95 -3.46 14.51
C ASP A 144 -18.57 -4.15 14.62
N ASP A 145 -18.42 -4.99 15.66
CA ASP A 145 -17.13 -5.65 15.92
C ASP A 145 -16.72 -6.62 14.79
N ASN A 146 -17.65 -7.26 14.10
CA ASN A 146 -17.35 -8.14 12.97
C ASN A 146 -16.92 -7.33 11.76
N GLU A 147 -17.60 -6.22 11.49
CA GLU A 147 -17.21 -5.29 10.41
C GLU A 147 -15.85 -4.67 10.70
N LEU A 148 -15.56 -4.29 11.96
CA LEU A 148 -14.24 -3.80 12.36
C LEU A 148 -13.16 -4.87 12.17
N LEU A 149 -13.43 -6.13 12.45
CA LEU A 149 -12.51 -7.23 12.21
C LEU A 149 -12.20 -7.40 10.71
N ASP A 150 -13.21 -7.33 9.86
CA ASP A 150 -13.02 -7.38 8.40
C ASP A 150 -12.25 -6.15 7.88
N LEU A 151 -12.50 -4.98 8.43
CA LEU A 151 -11.75 -3.76 8.14
C LEU A 151 -10.29 -3.87 8.58
N CYS A 152 -10.02 -4.45 9.75
CA CYS A 152 -8.66 -4.73 10.23
C CYS A 152 -7.91 -5.66 9.27
N ARG A 153 -8.57 -6.70 8.78
CA ARG A 153 -7.99 -7.62 7.78
C ARG A 153 -7.74 -6.95 6.43
N LYS A 154 -8.59 -6.01 6.02
CA LYS A 154 -8.36 -5.17 4.82
C LYS A 154 -7.19 -4.22 5.04
N GLU A 155 -7.12 -3.57 6.20
CA GLU A 155 -6.01 -2.70 6.59
C GLU A 155 -4.68 -3.45 6.56
N ARG A 156 -4.63 -4.66 7.15
CA ARG A 156 -3.47 -5.56 7.12
C ARG A 156 -3.01 -5.84 5.69
N ARG A 157 -3.93 -6.11 4.78
CA ARG A 157 -3.61 -6.40 3.37
C ARG A 157 -2.93 -5.22 2.68
N VAL A 158 -3.37 -4.01 2.97
CA VAL A 158 -2.81 -2.79 2.39
C VAL A 158 -1.49 -2.43 3.06
N GLU A 159 -1.45 -2.48 4.38
CA GLU A 159 -0.29 -2.09 5.19
C GLU A 159 0.91 -3.02 4.97
N LEU A 160 0.68 -4.32 4.91
CA LEU A 160 1.71 -5.35 4.76
C LEU A 160 1.83 -5.88 3.32
N ALA A 161 1.40 -5.08 2.33
CA ALA A 161 1.50 -5.45 0.93
C ALA A 161 2.97 -5.74 0.55
N PHE A 162 3.20 -6.87 -0.11
CA PHE A 162 4.52 -7.39 -0.54
C PHE A 162 5.49 -7.78 0.59
N GLU A 163 5.00 -7.95 1.83
CA GLU A 163 5.81 -8.39 2.97
C GLU A 163 5.64 -9.88 3.31
N ASN A 164 5.16 -10.68 2.39
CA ASN A 164 4.94 -12.13 2.52
C ASN A 164 3.98 -12.55 3.65
N HIS A 165 3.12 -11.65 4.12
CA HIS A 165 2.14 -11.95 5.16
C HIS A 165 0.87 -12.64 4.64
N ARG A 166 0.77 -12.85 3.34
CA ARG A 166 -0.39 -13.51 2.72
C ARG A 166 0.01 -14.25 1.45
N PHE A 167 -0.26 -15.52 1.45
CA PHE A 167 -0.18 -16.42 0.30
C PHE A 167 -1.55 -16.61 -0.35
#